data_a6ef42ad238b6738849dfda67e3fcf26
#
_entry.id   a6ef42ad238b6738849dfda67e3fcf26
#
_cell.length_a   1.000
_cell.length_b   1.000
_cell.length_c   1.000
_cell.angle_alpha   90.00
_cell.angle_beta   90.00
_cell.angle_gamma   90.00
#
_symmetry.space_group_name_H-M   'P 1'
#
loop_
_entity.id
_entity.type
_entity.pdbx_description
1 polymer ?
#
loop_
_entity_poly.entity_id
_entity_poly.type
_entity_poly.pdbx_seq_one_letter_code
_entity_poly.pdbx_strand_id
1 'polypeptide(L)'
;MVPHPGHFEALKEIIEAKESEGLNEVEEVYMGGSPEVMGSGRGVLHAPLIDEIREQTEYAHQHGIRMNIALNSPCTGGHHLTFEGYKMFEWYFEELNKAGVDGVIVAEPYLVELLREFPMKTIVSCLAYVDAPQRARFF
;
A
#
# COMPACT_ATOMS: atom_id res chain seq x y z
N MET A 1 0.32 -11.12 6.01
CA MET A 1 0.70 -9.69 5.77
C MET A 1 0.84 -8.98 7.12
N VAL A 2 1.98 -8.34 7.35
CA VAL A 2 2.33 -7.67 8.62
C VAL A 2 2.43 -6.15 8.40
N PRO A 3 1.80 -5.31 9.26
CA PRO A 3 1.95 -3.87 9.19
C PRO A 3 3.32 -3.43 9.72
N HIS A 4 3.91 -2.41 9.10
CA HIS A 4 5.05 -1.72 9.66
C HIS A 4 4.89 -0.18 9.58
N PRO A 5 5.55 0.59 10.44
CA PRO A 5 5.30 2.03 10.56
C PRO A 5 5.91 2.90 9.44
N GLY A 6 6.58 2.31 8.45
CA GLY A 6 7.20 3.03 7.33
C GLY A 6 8.68 3.40 7.55
N HIS A 7 9.24 3.13 8.72
CA HIS A 7 10.66 3.34 9.00
C HIS A 7 11.49 2.12 8.60
N PHE A 8 12.61 2.33 7.94
CA PHE A 8 13.46 1.25 7.45
C PHE A 8 13.95 0.29 8.55
N GLU A 9 14.26 0.82 9.74
CA GLU A 9 14.67 0.00 10.87
C GLU A 9 13.57 -0.96 11.34
N ALA A 10 12.30 -0.54 11.33
CA ALA A 10 11.20 -1.44 11.67
C ALA A 10 11.00 -2.58 10.64
N LEU A 11 11.30 -2.33 9.38
CA LEU A 11 11.30 -3.39 8.36
C LEU A 11 12.42 -4.41 8.65
N LYS A 12 13.60 -3.95 9.00
CA LYS A 12 14.73 -4.83 9.39
C LYS A 12 14.37 -5.70 10.60
N GLU A 13 13.81 -5.10 11.65
CA GLU A 13 13.37 -5.84 12.85
C GLU A 13 12.36 -6.95 12.50
N ILE A 14 11.39 -6.68 11.61
CA ILE A 14 10.43 -7.70 11.14
C ILE A 14 11.14 -8.83 10.41
N ILE A 15 12.11 -8.51 9.55
CA ILE A 15 12.88 -9.49 8.78
C ILE A 15 13.78 -10.32 9.70
N GLU A 16 14.49 -9.68 10.63
CA GLU A 16 15.32 -10.37 11.63
C GLU A 16 14.49 -11.33 12.50
N ALA A 17 13.30 -10.89 12.95
CA ALA A 17 12.38 -11.74 13.71
C ALA A 17 11.91 -12.92 12.86
N LYS A 18 11.57 -12.70 11.58
CA LYS A 18 11.18 -13.77 10.64
C LYS A 18 12.29 -14.82 10.53
N GLU A 19 13.55 -14.38 10.33
CA GLU A 19 14.67 -15.27 10.11
C GLU A 19 15.09 -16.03 11.39
N SER A 20 15.13 -15.32 12.53
CA SER A 20 15.57 -15.90 13.82
C SER A 20 14.55 -16.83 14.44
N GLU A 21 13.25 -16.56 14.27
CA GLU A 21 12.16 -17.34 14.86
C GLU A 21 11.55 -18.36 13.87
N GLY A 22 12.02 -18.38 12.62
CA GLY A 22 11.52 -19.28 11.57
C GLY A 22 10.08 -18.98 11.14
N LEU A 23 9.67 -17.71 11.18
CA LEU A 23 8.32 -17.26 10.84
C LEU A 23 8.12 -17.23 9.31
N ASN A 24 8.14 -18.39 8.68
CA ASN A 24 8.00 -18.54 7.21
C ASN A 24 6.67 -18.03 6.66
N GLU A 25 5.67 -17.84 7.51
CA GLU A 25 4.33 -17.31 7.15
C GLU A 25 4.34 -15.80 6.88
N VAL A 26 5.41 -15.09 7.23
CA VAL A 26 5.58 -13.66 6.90
C VAL A 26 6.04 -13.52 5.45
N GLU A 27 5.09 -13.46 4.54
CA GLU A 27 5.34 -13.33 3.10
C GLU A 27 5.13 -11.91 2.58
N GLU A 28 4.37 -11.10 3.30
CA GLU A 28 4.00 -9.75 2.87
C GLU A 28 4.03 -8.78 4.04
N VAL A 29 4.55 -7.59 3.81
CA VAL A 29 4.45 -6.43 4.71
C VAL A 29 3.69 -5.30 4.03
N TYR A 30 3.16 -4.36 4.83
CA TYR A 30 2.56 -3.16 4.28
C TYR A 30 2.81 -1.94 5.17
N MET A 31 2.93 -0.78 4.54
CA MET A 31 3.02 0.52 5.20
C MET A 31 2.00 1.52 4.62
N GLY A 32 1.77 2.63 5.31
CA GLY A 32 0.94 3.72 4.80
C GLY A 32 1.63 4.42 3.64
N GLY A 33 0.85 4.78 2.62
CA GLY A 33 1.32 5.64 1.53
C GLY A 33 1.37 7.11 1.94
N SER A 34 1.77 7.98 1.00
CA SER A 34 1.91 9.41 1.24
C SER A 34 0.57 10.05 1.68
N PRO A 35 0.53 10.72 2.84
CA PRO A 35 -0.66 11.44 3.28
C PRO A 35 -1.02 12.64 2.39
N GLU A 36 -0.08 13.15 1.59
CA GLU A 36 -0.34 14.21 0.61
C GLU A 36 -1.21 13.70 -0.56
N VAL A 37 -1.14 12.41 -0.86
CA VAL A 37 -1.97 11.77 -1.89
C VAL A 37 -3.30 11.32 -1.29
N MET A 38 -3.27 10.50 -0.25
CA MET A 38 -4.45 10.01 0.44
C MET A 38 -4.13 9.48 1.84
N GLY A 39 -2.97 8.85 1.99
CA GLY A 39 -2.54 8.23 3.24
C GLY A 39 -3.29 6.93 3.56
N SER A 40 -3.14 6.52 4.80
CA SER A 40 -3.69 5.28 5.34
C SER A 40 -4.77 5.58 6.39
N GLY A 41 -5.73 4.67 6.56
CA GLY A 41 -6.72 4.70 7.64
C GLY A 41 -6.13 4.51 9.04
N ARG A 42 -4.85 4.18 9.16
CA ARG A 42 -4.10 4.24 10.42
C ARG A 42 -3.32 5.56 10.48
N GLY A 43 -3.17 6.11 11.67
CA GLY A 43 -2.29 7.26 11.86
C GLY A 43 -0.89 6.93 11.36
N VAL A 44 -0.40 7.72 10.42
CA VAL A 44 0.94 7.52 9.84
C VAL A 44 1.93 8.22 10.76
N LEU A 45 2.85 7.44 11.35
CA LEU A 45 3.93 7.98 12.19
C LEU A 45 5.04 8.56 11.31
N HIS A 46 5.20 8.04 10.09
CA HIS A 46 6.15 8.50 9.09
C HIS A 46 5.47 8.47 7.71
N ALA A 47 5.66 9.53 6.95
CA ALA A 47 5.18 9.64 5.56
C ALA A 47 6.36 9.32 4.63
N PRO A 48 6.48 8.08 4.14
CA PRO A 48 7.63 7.70 3.34
C PRO A 48 7.62 8.43 1.99
N LEU A 49 8.78 8.92 1.59
CA LEU A 49 9.03 9.40 0.24
C LEU A 49 9.12 8.23 -0.74
N ILE A 50 8.92 8.48 -2.02
CA ILE A 50 9.02 7.43 -3.07
C ILE A 50 10.38 6.72 -3.06
N ASP A 51 11.45 7.44 -2.84
CA ASP A 51 12.79 6.83 -2.77
C ASP A 51 12.97 5.94 -1.55
N GLU A 52 12.38 6.30 -0.40
CA GLU A 52 12.35 5.45 0.78
C GLU A 52 11.47 4.20 0.56
N ILE A 53 10.35 4.35 -0.14
CA ILE A 53 9.50 3.20 -0.54
C ILE A 53 10.30 2.25 -1.42
N ARG A 54 11.02 2.77 -2.41
CA ARG A 54 11.86 1.97 -3.32
C ARG A 54 12.93 1.20 -2.56
N GLU A 55 13.70 1.88 -1.70
CA GLU A 55 14.75 1.27 -0.91
C GLU A 55 14.21 0.14 -0.01
N GLN A 56 13.09 0.39 0.67
CA GLN A 56 12.46 -0.60 1.52
C GLN A 56 11.88 -1.78 0.74
N THR A 57 11.32 -1.51 -0.45
CA THR A 57 10.79 -2.55 -1.33
C THR A 57 11.91 -3.47 -1.84
N GLU A 58 13.01 -2.88 -2.31
CA GLU A 58 14.18 -3.63 -2.77
C GLU A 58 14.75 -4.51 -1.63
N TYR A 59 14.84 -3.96 -0.43
CA TYR A 59 15.33 -4.71 0.73
C TYR A 59 14.38 -5.86 1.11
N ALA A 60 13.07 -5.62 1.13
CA ALA A 60 12.07 -6.66 1.39
C ALA A 60 12.15 -7.80 0.37
N HIS A 61 12.30 -7.47 -0.91
CA HIS A 61 12.45 -8.46 -1.98
C HIS A 61 13.70 -9.32 -1.86
N GLN A 62 14.83 -8.76 -1.41
CA GLN A 62 16.07 -9.52 -1.13
C GLN A 62 15.87 -10.61 -0.07
N HIS A 63 14.88 -10.43 0.82
CA HIS A 63 14.51 -11.38 1.87
C HIS A 63 13.22 -12.18 1.55
N GLY A 64 12.78 -12.15 0.29
CA GLY A 64 11.61 -12.91 -0.17
C GLY A 64 10.27 -12.43 0.42
N ILE A 65 10.17 -11.13 0.74
CA ILE A 65 8.97 -10.49 1.31
C ILE A 65 8.42 -9.50 0.29
N ARG A 66 7.10 -9.54 0.05
CA ARG A 66 6.39 -8.58 -0.80
C ARG A 66 6.07 -7.31 -0.02
N MET A 67 6.15 -6.16 -0.71
CA MET A 67 5.82 -4.84 -0.16
C MET A 67 4.49 -4.34 -0.71
N ASN A 68 3.56 -3.98 0.16
CA ASN A 68 2.29 -3.37 -0.20
C ASN A 68 2.15 -1.97 0.41
N ILE A 69 1.48 -1.07 -0.31
CA ILE A 69 1.23 0.31 0.14
C ILE A 69 -0.26 0.51 0.43
N ALA A 70 -0.58 1.03 1.60
CA ALA A 70 -1.96 1.31 2.00
C ALA A 70 -2.36 2.75 1.65
N LEU A 71 -3.32 2.86 0.73
CA LEU A 71 -4.03 4.09 0.36
C LEU A 71 -5.52 3.89 0.67
N ASN A 72 -5.83 3.77 1.94
CA ASN A 72 -7.15 3.39 2.42
C ASN A 72 -7.69 4.34 3.48
N SER A 73 -7.26 5.61 3.46
CA SER A 73 -7.88 6.64 4.30
C SER A 73 -9.39 6.70 4.05
N PRO A 74 -10.21 6.90 5.09
CA PRO A 74 -11.65 7.07 4.93
C PRO A 74 -12.04 8.38 4.24
N CYS A 75 -11.09 9.26 3.99
CA CYS A 75 -11.31 10.54 3.31
C CYS A 75 -10.28 10.71 2.19
N THR A 76 -10.76 10.86 0.98
CA THR A 76 -9.94 11.16 -0.22
C THR A 76 -9.61 12.63 -0.37
N GLY A 77 -10.04 13.49 0.55
CA GLY A 77 -9.90 14.94 0.41
C GLY A 77 -10.65 15.55 -0.79
N GLY A 78 -11.54 14.79 -1.43
CA GLY A 78 -12.23 15.20 -2.65
C GLY A 78 -11.41 15.02 -3.94
N HIS A 79 -10.20 14.52 -3.87
CA HIS A 79 -9.31 14.34 -5.03
C HIS A 79 -9.92 13.44 -6.12
N HIS A 80 -10.71 12.43 -5.74
CA HIS A 80 -11.40 11.55 -6.67
C HIS A 80 -12.48 12.25 -7.52
N LEU A 81 -12.84 13.48 -7.19
CA LEU A 81 -13.84 14.28 -7.90
C LEU A 81 -13.23 15.30 -8.88
N THR A 82 -11.91 15.39 -8.97
CA THR A 82 -11.21 16.39 -9.77
C THR A 82 -10.24 15.76 -10.77
N PHE A 83 -9.99 16.45 -11.88
CA PHE A 83 -9.00 16.00 -12.85
C PHE A 83 -7.58 16.04 -12.29
N GLU A 84 -7.26 17.03 -11.50
CA GLU A 84 -5.97 17.16 -10.81
C GLU A 84 -5.74 16.00 -9.85
N GLY A 85 -6.77 15.60 -9.10
CA GLY A 85 -6.70 14.45 -8.21
C GLY A 85 -6.56 13.13 -8.98
N TYR A 86 -7.24 12.97 -10.13
CA TYR A 86 -7.02 11.83 -11.02
C TYR A 86 -5.55 11.74 -11.44
N LYS A 87 -4.98 12.84 -11.93
CA LYS A 87 -3.57 12.89 -12.36
C LYS A 87 -2.59 12.64 -11.23
N MET A 88 -2.91 13.09 -10.02
CA MET A 88 -2.10 12.83 -8.84
C MET A 88 -2.07 11.32 -8.50
N PHE A 89 -3.22 10.64 -8.52
CA PHE A 89 -3.29 9.19 -8.29
C PHE A 89 -2.58 8.41 -9.39
N GLU A 90 -2.80 8.76 -10.67
CA GLU A 90 -2.13 8.14 -11.81
C GLU A 90 -0.61 8.24 -11.67
N TRP A 91 -0.09 9.44 -11.43
CA TRP A 91 1.33 9.68 -11.18
C TRP A 91 1.86 8.85 -9.99
N TYR A 92 1.13 8.84 -8.89
CA TYR A 92 1.58 8.12 -7.69
C TYR A 92 1.63 6.60 -7.93
N PHE A 93 0.65 6.04 -8.63
CA PHE A 93 0.67 4.63 -8.97
C PHE A 93 1.80 4.28 -9.96
N GLU A 94 2.10 5.17 -10.91
CA GLU A 94 3.29 5.00 -11.74
C GLU A 94 4.58 4.96 -10.91
N GLU A 95 4.73 5.85 -9.94
CA GLU A 95 5.92 5.89 -9.08
C GLU A 95 6.01 4.67 -8.16
N LEU A 96 4.90 4.20 -7.59
CA LEU A 96 4.87 2.96 -6.81
C LEU A 96 5.25 1.75 -7.67
N ASN A 97 4.73 1.67 -8.90
CA ASN A 97 5.09 0.61 -9.83
C ASN A 97 6.59 0.65 -10.21
N LYS A 98 7.15 1.82 -10.47
CA LYS A 98 8.59 2.00 -10.71
C LYS A 98 9.44 1.67 -9.49
N ALA A 99 8.91 1.88 -8.28
CA ALA A 99 9.54 1.49 -7.03
C ALA A 99 9.48 -0.02 -6.75
N GLY A 100 8.78 -0.79 -7.60
CA GLY A 100 8.68 -2.25 -7.48
C GLY A 100 7.64 -2.73 -6.46
N VAL A 101 6.72 -1.87 -6.03
CA VAL A 101 5.66 -2.22 -5.07
C VAL A 101 4.78 -3.35 -5.64
N ASP A 102 4.53 -4.38 -4.83
CA ASP A 102 3.78 -5.57 -5.26
C ASP A 102 2.27 -5.37 -5.26
N GLY A 103 1.76 -4.54 -4.35
CA GLY A 103 0.33 -4.31 -4.25
C GLY A 103 -0.07 -3.02 -3.57
N VAL A 104 -1.30 -2.58 -3.84
CA VAL A 104 -1.89 -1.39 -3.23
C VAL A 104 -3.19 -1.76 -2.51
N ILE A 105 -3.29 -1.37 -1.24
CA ILE A 105 -4.44 -1.61 -0.38
C ILE A 105 -5.35 -0.37 -0.45
N VAL A 106 -6.55 -0.52 -1.00
CA VAL A 106 -7.49 0.57 -1.23
C VAL A 106 -8.86 0.28 -0.61
N ALA A 107 -9.62 1.32 -0.29
CA ALA A 107 -10.99 1.22 0.21
C ALA A 107 -12.02 1.81 -0.77
N GLU A 108 -11.57 2.60 -1.74
CA GLU A 108 -12.40 3.31 -2.70
C GLU A 108 -12.51 2.57 -4.03
N PRO A 109 -13.73 2.27 -4.52
CA PRO A 109 -13.92 1.60 -5.82
C PRO A 109 -13.27 2.35 -6.99
N TYR A 110 -13.25 3.68 -6.94
CA TYR A 110 -12.59 4.52 -7.93
C TYR A 110 -11.10 4.18 -8.10
N LEU A 111 -10.38 3.95 -6.98
CA LEU A 111 -8.97 3.59 -7.02
C LEU A 111 -8.76 2.17 -7.54
N VAL A 112 -9.72 1.26 -7.30
CA VAL A 112 -9.67 -0.09 -7.86
C VAL A 112 -9.73 -0.04 -9.39
N GLU A 113 -10.63 0.78 -9.96
CA GLU A 113 -10.70 0.95 -11.42
C GLU A 113 -9.40 1.53 -12.00
N LEU A 114 -8.84 2.55 -11.34
CA LEU A 114 -7.60 3.17 -11.79
C LEU A 114 -6.40 2.20 -11.72
N LEU A 115 -6.35 1.36 -10.68
CA LEU A 115 -5.28 0.37 -10.51
C LEU A 115 -5.28 -0.75 -11.56
N ARG A 116 -6.37 -0.95 -12.31
CA ARG A 116 -6.42 -1.95 -13.40
C ARG A 116 -5.42 -1.68 -14.52
N GLU A 117 -5.00 -0.44 -14.68
CA GLU A 117 -4.00 -0.05 -15.66
C GLU A 117 -2.55 -0.39 -15.24
N PHE A 118 -2.36 -0.86 -13.99
CA PHE A 118 -1.05 -1.14 -13.41
C PHE A 118 -0.90 -2.63 -13.07
N PRO A 119 0.32 -3.19 -13.16
CA PRO A 119 0.55 -4.62 -12.87
C PRO A 119 0.55 -4.96 -11.38
N MET A 120 0.38 -3.97 -10.50
CA MET A 120 0.34 -4.15 -9.05
C MET A 120 -0.94 -4.87 -8.62
N LYS A 121 -0.84 -5.72 -7.60
CA LYS A 121 -1.99 -6.39 -7.00
C LYS A 121 -2.90 -5.36 -6.31
N THR A 122 -4.17 -5.34 -6.65
CA THR A 122 -5.17 -4.58 -5.91
C THR A 122 -5.68 -5.38 -4.73
N ILE A 123 -5.62 -4.79 -3.54
CA ILE A 123 -6.06 -5.40 -2.28
C ILE A 123 -7.17 -4.53 -1.69
N VAL A 124 -8.35 -5.10 -1.53
CA VAL A 124 -9.47 -4.38 -0.93
C VAL A 124 -9.33 -4.35 0.58
N SER A 125 -9.28 -3.14 1.14
CA SER A 125 -9.15 -2.91 2.58
C SER A 125 -10.41 -3.33 3.35
N CYS A 126 -10.24 -3.74 4.60
CA CYS A 126 -11.36 -3.91 5.52
C CYS A 126 -12.19 -2.62 5.73
N LEU A 127 -11.60 -1.45 5.50
CA LEU A 127 -12.30 -0.15 5.55
C LEU A 127 -13.31 0.05 4.40
N ALA A 128 -13.27 -0.79 3.38
CA ALA A 128 -14.29 -0.82 2.32
C ALA A 128 -15.60 -1.47 2.78
N TYR A 129 -15.62 -2.08 3.98
CA TYR A 129 -16.79 -2.73 4.56
C TYR A 129 -17.45 -3.75 3.62
N VAL A 130 -16.65 -4.56 2.94
CA VAL A 130 -17.14 -5.63 2.07
C VAL A 130 -17.62 -6.80 2.95
N ASP A 131 -18.86 -6.74 3.37
CA ASP A 131 -19.50 -7.68 4.29
C ASP A 131 -20.54 -8.60 3.60
N ALA A 132 -20.75 -8.41 2.31
CA ALA A 132 -21.72 -9.18 1.51
C ALA A 132 -21.21 -9.44 0.10
N PRO A 133 -21.62 -10.55 -0.56
CA PRO A 133 -21.24 -10.86 -1.94
C PRO A 133 -21.63 -9.77 -2.94
N GLN A 134 -22.75 -9.06 -2.68
CA GLN A 134 -23.19 -7.95 -3.53
C GLN A 134 -22.21 -6.79 -3.50
N ARG A 135 -21.65 -6.46 -2.31
CA ARG A 135 -20.60 -5.44 -2.18
C ARG A 135 -19.30 -5.86 -2.84
N ALA A 136 -18.91 -7.13 -2.70
CA ALA A 136 -17.71 -7.65 -3.33
C ALA A 136 -17.71 -7.52 -4.87
N ARG A 137 -18.88 -7.43 -5.51
CA ARG A 137 -19.00 -7.22 -6.96
C ARG A 137 -18.72 -5.79 -7.41
N PHE A 138 -18.66 -4.84 -6.48
CA PHE A 138 -18.27 -3.45 -6.75
C PHE A 138 -16.76 -3.26 -6.84
N PHE A 139 -15.99 -4.19 -6.32
CA PHE A 139 -14.53 -4.23 -6.32
C PHE A 139 -14.02 -5.31 -7.27
#